data_ab61af1005749e700b919031691b1622
#
_entry.id   ab61af1005749e700b919031691b1622
#
_cell.length_a   1.000
_cell.length_b   1.000
_cell.length_c   1.000
_cell.angle_alpha   90.00
_cell.angle_beta   90.00
_cell.angle_gamma   90.00
#
_symmetry.space_group_name_H-M   'P 1'
#
loop_
_entity.id
_entity.type
_entity.pdbx_description
1 polymer ?
#
loop_
_entity_poly.entity_id
_entity_poly.type
_entity_poly.pdbx_seq_one_letter_code
_entity_poly.pdbx_strand_id
1 'polypeptide(L)'
;YTQLFNLLCDRADDVYGGRLPIHVRCLLDEFANIGQIPKFEKLIATIRSREISASIILQSKSQLKAIYKDNADTIEGNCDTTLFLGGKEKTTLKEIAEILGKETIDLYNTSDTRGSQRSYGMNYQKIGKELMSQDEIAVMDGGKCILQVRGVRPFFSNKYDICKHKNYKYLSDYDKKNIFD
;
A
#
# COMPACT_ATOMS: atom_id res chain seq x y z
N TYR A 1 2.11 7.93 -21.57
CA TYR A 1 2.94 7.21 -20.56
C TYR A 1 3.86 6.19 -21.23
N THR A 2 3.36 5.34 -22.14
CA THR A 2 4.17 4.35 -22.84
C THR A 2 5.38 4.99 -23.54
N GLN A 3 5.17 6.08 -24.27
CA GLN A 3 6.25 6.83 -24.94
C GLN A 3 7.27 7.40 -23.93
N LEU A 4 6.79 7.91 -22.79
CA LEU A 4 7.66 8.43 -21.74
C LEU A 4 8.57 7.35 -21.18
N PHE A 5 8.00 6.19 -20.79
CA PHE A 5 8.80 5.10 -20.27
C PHE A 5 9.79 4.54 -21.27
N ASN A 6 9.37 4.39 -22.55
CA ASN A 6 10.28 3.95 -23.61
C ASN A 6 11.43 4.96 -23.77
N LEU A 7 11.13 6.26 -23.87
CA LEU A 7 12.14 7.30 -23.98
C LEU A 7 13.13 7.29 -22.82
N LEU A 8 12.66 7.13 -21.58
CA LEU A 8 13.53 7.08 -20.40
C LEU A 8 14.40 5.83 -20.40
N CYS A 9 13.86 4.67 -20.78
CA CYS A 9 14.62 3.43 -20.87
C CYS A 9 15.67 3.50 -22.00
N ASP A 10 15.27 3.93 -23.20
CA ASP A 10 16.18 4.09 -24.34
C ASP A 10 17.31 5.08 -24.03
N ARG A 11 16.99 6.21 -23.36
CA ARG A 11 18.00 7.16 -22.91
C ARG A 11 18.97 6.56 -21.88
N ALA A 12 18.43 5.79 -20.93
CA ALA A 12 19.29 5.11 -19.95
C ALA A 12 20.23 4.12 -20.64
N ASP A 13 19.71 3.30 -21.55
CA ASP A 13 20.48 2.22 -22.18
C ASP A 13 21.45 2.76 -23.23
N ASP A 14 20.96 3.59 -24.17
CA ASP A 14 21.74 4.00 -25.36
C ASP A 14 22.71 5.17 -25.08
N VAL A 15 22.33 6.08 -24.18
CA VAL A 15 23.11 7.30 -23.96
C VAL A 15 23.96 7.25 -22.68
N TYR A 16 23.41 6.62 -21.63
CA TYR A 16 24.02 6.66 -20.29
C TYR A 16 24.54 5.30 -19.81
N GLY A 17 24.64 4.30 -20.69
CA GLY A 17 25.24 3.01 -20.34
C GLY A 17 24.41 2.19 -19.34
N GLY A 18 23.09 2.29 -19.39
CA GLY A 18 22.14 1.50 -18.61
C GLY A 18 21.55 2.19 -17.38
N ARG A 19 21.96 3.45 -17.07
CA ARG A 19 21.50 4.15 -15.87
C ARG A 19 21.42 5.65 -16.08
N LEU A 20 20.27 6.25 -15.78
CA LEU A 20 20.12 7.70 -15.86
C LEU A 20 20.99 8.42 -14.82
N PRO A 21 21.55 9.59 -15.17
CA PRO A 21 22.39 10.38 -14.24
C PRO A 21 21.57 11.03 -13.11
N ILE A 22 20.27 11.19 -13.30
CA ILE A 22 19.33 11.75 -12.33
C ILE A 22 18.16 10.79 -12.17
N HIS A 23 17.81 10.52 -10.92
CA HIS A 23 16.64 9.66 -10.62
C HIS A 23 15.35 10.29 -11.10
N VAL A 24 14.56 9.53 -11.88
CA VAL A 24 13.24 9.95 -12.38
C VAL A 24 12.16 9.20 -11.62
N ARG A 25 11.35 9.93 -10.86
CA ARG A 25 10.19 9.39 -10.17
C ARG A 25 8.90 9.72 -10.92
N CYS A 26 8.20 8.70 -11.40
CA CYS A 26 6.91 8.84 -12.05
C CYS A 26 5.80 8.71 -11.00
N LEU A 27 5.05 9.78 -10.77
CA LEU A 27 3.83 9.77 -9.95
C LEU A 27 2.64 9.51 -10.87
N LEU A 28 2.04 8.33 -10.77
CA LEU A 28 0.93 7.88 -11.60
C LEU A 28 -0.36 7.98 -10.80
N ASP A 29 -0.86 9.21 -10.67
CA ASP A 29 -2.12 9.47 -10.00
C ASP A 29 -3.28 8.96 -10.83
N GLU A 30 -4.32 8.47 -10.15
CA GLU A 30 -5.47 7.83 -10.78
C GLU A 30 -5.08 6.80 -11.86
N PHE A 31 -4.12 5.95 -11.54
CA PHE A 31 -3.50 5.01 -12.48
C PHE A 31 -4.51 4.17 -13.28
N ALA A 32 -5.65 3.86 -12.68
CA ALA A 32 -6.71 3.13 -13.36
C ALA A 32 -7.34 3.92 -14.52
N ASN A 33 -7.33 5.26 -14.47
CA ASN A 33 -7.97 6.12 -15.44
C ASN A 33 -7.10 6.39 -16.68
N ILE A 34 -5.78 6.15 -16.57
CA ILE A 34 -4.87 6.36 -17.71
C ILE A 34 -4.88 5.21 -18.72
N GLY A 35 -5.66 4.17 -18.46
CA GLY A 35 -5.72 2.97 -19.29
C GLY A 35 -4.54 2.03 -19.08
N GLN A 36 -4.52 0.92 -19.85
CA GLN A 36 -3.47 -0.08 -19.76
C GLN A 36 -2.18 0.40 -20.44
N ILE A 37 -1.08 0.48 -19.68
CA ILE A 37 0.26 0.64 -20.26
C ILE A 37 0.73 -0.74 -20.72
N PRO A 38 1.01 -0.96 -22.02
CA PRO A 38 1.42 -2.25 -22.53
C PRO A 38 2.69 -2.77 -21.83
N LYS A 39 2.67 -4.05 -21.41
CA LYS A 39 3.80 -4.72 -20.75
C LYS A 39 4.31 -4.03 -19.48
N PHE A 40 3.44 -3.30 -18.77
CA PHE A 40 3.82 -2.56 -17.58
C PHE A 40 4.35 -3.47 -16.47
N GLU A 41 3.84 -4.70 -16.36
CA GLU A 41 4.31 -5.72 -15.43
C GLU A 41 5.80 -6.07 -15.64
N LYS A 42 6.27 -6.03 -16.89
CA LYS A 42 7.70 -6.24 -17.21
C LYS A 42 8.51 -4.97 -16.99
N LEU A 43 7.94 -3.84 -17.36
CA LEU A 43 8.57 -2.54 -17.20
C LEU A 43 8.90 -2.25 -15.74
N ILE A 44 7.92 -2.38 -14.83
CA ILE A 44 8.09 -2.06 -13.41
C ILE A 44 9.17 -2.95 -12.74
N ALA A 45 9.39 -4.17 -13.25
CA ALA A 45 10.43 -5.05 -12.77
C ALA A 45 11.85 -4.59 -13.15
N THR A 46 12.01 -3.80 -14.21
CA THR A 46 13.31 -3.46 -14.80
C THR A 46 13.73 -2.01 -14.65
N ILE A 47 12.79 -1.09 -14.44
CA ILE A 47 13.08 0.36 -14.40
C ILE A 47 13.99 0.78 -13.24
N ARG A 48 14.01 0.00 -12.16
CA ARG A 48 14.84 0.28 -10.98
C ARG A 48 16.33 0.39 -11.32
N SER A 49 16.86 -0.50 -12.15
CA SER A 49 18.26 -0.49 -12.56
C SER A 49 18.63 0.77 -13.33
N ARG A 50 17.66 1.39 -13.99
CA ARG A 50 17.81 2.60 -14.82
C ARG A 50 17.61 3.92 -14.08
N GLU A 51 17.56 3.92 -12.74
CA GLU A 51 17.23 5.09 -11.92
C GLU A 51 15.81 5.64 -12.20
N ILE A 52 14.86 4.77 -12.49
CA ILE A 52 13.47 5.14 -12.68
C ILE A 52 12.63 4.45 -11.61
N SER A 53 11.73 5.17 -10.98
CA SER A 53 10.73 4.62 -10.06
C SER A 53 9.32 5.06 -10.43
N ALA A 54 8.33 4.23 -10.09
CA ALA A 54 6.92 4.53 -10.28
C ALA A 54 6.19 4.49 -8.93
N SER A 55 5.37 5.49 -8.68
CA SER A 55 4.39 5.50 -7.60
C SER A 55 3.00 5.39 -8.22
N ILE A 56 2.34 4.26 -8.00
CA ILE A 56 1.02 3.93 -8.53
C ILE A 56 -0.01 4.30 -7.48
N ILE A 57 -0.94 5.20 -7.81
CA ILE A 57 -2.00 5.64 -6.91
C ILE A 57 -3.33 5.09 -7.42
N LEU A 58 -4.03 4.38 -6.56
CA LEU A 58 -5.28 3.68 -6.84
C LEU A 58 -6.31 3.99 -5.75
N GLN A 59 -7.57 4.00 -6.11
CA GLN A 59 -8.66 4.08 -5.12
C GLN A 59 -8.94 2.70 -4.48
N SER A 60 -8.66 1.61 -5.21
CA SER A 60 -8.75 0.24 -4.71
C SER A 60 -7.86 -0.70 -5.53
N LYS A 61 -7.48 -1.83 -4.94
CA LYS A 61 -6.71 -2.87 -5.64
C LYS A 61 -7.51 -3.55 -6.76
N SER A 62 -8.83 -3.62 -6.63
CA SER A 62 -9.70 -4.17 -7.67
C SER A 62 -9.62 -3.39 -8.99
N GLN A 63 -9.31 -2.09 -8.96
CA GLN A 63 -9.06 -1.31 -10.18
C GLN A 63 -7.86 -1.83 -10.97
N LEU A 64 -6.77 -2.18 -10.27
CA LEU A 64 -5.58 -2.75 -10.93
C LEU A 64 -5.90 -4.11 -11.55
N LYS A 65 -6.62 -4.97 -10.80
CA LYS A 65 -7.07 -6.29 -11.29
C LYS A 65 -8.00 -6.19 -12.50
N ALA A 66 -8.88 -5.19 -12.53
CA ALA A 66 -9.78 -4.98 -13.67
C ALA A 66 -9.02 -4.68 -14.98
N ILE A 67 -7.90 -3.93 -14.90
CA ILE A 67 -7.11 -3.51 -16.08
C ILE A 67 -6.06 -4.56 -16.46
N TYR A 68 -5.28 -5.05 -15.49
CA TYR A 68 -4.12 -5.90 -15.74
C TYR A 68 -4.38 -7.39 -15.51
N LYS A 69 -5.58 -7.76 -15.02
CA LYS A 69 -5.99 -9.15 -14.76
C LYS A 69 -4.92 -9.90 -13.94
N ASP A 70 -4.44 -11.03 -14.43
CA ASP A 70 -3.43 -11.86 -13.74
C ASP A 70 -2.07 -11.16 -13.57
N ASN A 71 -1.78 -10.13 -14.37
CA ASN A 71 -0.55 -9.35 -14.24
C ASN A 71 -0.60 -8.33 -13.09
N ALA A 72 -1.76 -8.07 -12.50
CA ALA A 72 -1.91 -7.13 -11.39
C ALA A 72 -1.04 -7.54 -10.18
N ASP A 73 -1.04 -8.81 -9.83
CA ASP A 73 -0.27 -9.34 -8.70
C ASP A 73 1.25 -9.22 -8.96
N THR A 74 1.67 -9.35 -10.23
CA THR A 74 3.07 -9.11 -10.64
C THR A 74 3.46 -7.65 -10.48
N ILE A 75 2.59 -6.72 -10.86
CA ILE A 75 2.82 -5.28 -10.71
C ILE A 75 2.96 -4.93 -9.22
N GLU A 76 2.03 -5.39 -8.40
CA GLU A 76 2.04 -5.15 -6.96
C GLU A 76 3.27 -5.78 -6.29
N GLY A 77 3.62 -7.01 -6.64
CA GLY A 77 4.78 -7.72 -6.12
C GLY A 77 6.13 -7.05 -6.44
N ASN A 78 6.19 -6.21 -7.48
CA ASN A 78 7.36 -5.39 -7.80
C ASN A 78 7.36 -4.01 -7.09
N CYS A 79 6.31 -3.67 -6.34
CA CYS A 79 6.28 -2.48 -5.50
C CYS A 79 6.84 -2.81 -4.13
N ASP A 80 7.99 -2.22 -3.76
CA ASP A 80 8.63 -2.45 -2.46
C ASP A 80 7.89 -1.79 -1.29
N THR A 81 7.02 -0.84 -1.59
CA THR A 81 6.29 -0.06 -0.58
C THR A 81 4.82 0.02 -0.93
N THR A 82 3.97 -0.30 0.04
CA THR A 82 2.52 -0.09 -0.04
C THR A 82 2.10 0.87 1.06
N LEU A 83 1.42 1.95 0.67
CA LEU A 83 0.86 2.93 1.59
C LEU A 83 -0.67 2.89 1.49
N PHE A 84 -1.32 2.40 2.55
CA PHE A 84 -2.77 2.39 2.64
C PHE A 84 -3.26 3.61 3.43
N LEU A 85 -4.07 4.44 2.77
CA LEU A 85 -4.58 5.69 3.31
C LEU A 85 -6.04 5.61 3.79
N GLY A 86 -6.58 4.40 3.85
CA GLY A 86 -7.98 4.14 4.17
C GLY A 86 -8.79 3.78 2.93
N GLY A 87 -9.94 3.15 3.15
CA GLY A 87 -10.84 2.72 2.10
C GLY A 87 -11.88 1.73 2.65
N LYS A 88 -12.89 1.42 1.83
CA LYS A 88 -13.99 0.50 2.21
C LYS A 88 -14.12 -0.70 1.26
N GLU A 89 -13.23 -0.83 0.31
CA GLU A 89 -13.29 -1.92 -0.68
C GLU A 89 -12.81 -3.22 -0.04
N LYS A 90 -13.69 -4.23 -0.02
CA LYS A 90 -13.52 -5.48 0.74
C LYS A 90 -12.25 -6.26 0.40
N THR A 91 -11.90 -6.33 -0.89
CA THR A 91 -10.69 -7.06 -1.33
C THR A 91 -9.44 -6.40 -0.78
N THR A 92 -9.35 -5.07 -0.87
CA THR A 92 -8.23 -4.29 -0.31
C THR A 92 -8.14 -4.46 1.20
N LEU A 93 -9.27 -4.36 1.93
CA LEU A 93 -9.29 -4.53 3.39
C LEU A 93 -8.82 -5.93 3.81
N LYS A 94 -9.28 -6.97 3.10
CA LYS A 94 -8.88 -8.35 3.36
C LYS A 94 -7.37 -8.53 3.14
N GLU A 95 -6.84 -8.07 2.02
CA GLU A 95 -5.42 -8.20 1.72
C GLU A 95 -4.54 -7.42 2.72
N ILE A 96 -4.94 -6.23 3.15
CA ILE A 96 -4.22 -5.48 4.19
C ILE A 96 -4.24 -6.24 5.52
N ALA A 97 -5.39 -6.80 5.96
CA ALA A 97 -5.48 -7.58 7.18
C ALA A 97 -4.59 -8.83 7.13
N GLU A 98 -4.56 -9.55 6.00
CA GLU A 98 -3.71 -10.71 5.79
C GLU A 98 -2.21 -10.36 5.84
N ILE A 99 -1.80 -9.23 5.27
CA ILE A 99 -0.42 -8.74 5.27
C ILE A 99 0.03 -8.33 6.68
N LEU A 100 -0.84 -7.70 7.47
CA LEU A 100 -0.56 -7.35 8.86
C LEU A 100 -0.28 -8.59 9.70
N GLY A 101 -0.93 -9.71 9.37
CA GLY A 101 -0.74 -10.99 10.05
C GLY A 101 -1.51 -11.10 11.36
N LYS A 102 -1.06 -12.05 12.19
CA LYS A 102 -1.73 -12.41 13.45
C LYS A 102 -0.74 -12.36 14.63
N GLU A 103 -1.25 -11.97 15.78
CA GLU A 103 -0.57 -12.14 17.06
C GLU A 103 -1.11 -13.35 17.78
N THR A 104 -0.30 -13.98 18.63
CA THR A 104 -0.74 -15.07 19.49
C THR A 104 -1.26 -14.48 20.79
N ILE A 105 -2.52 -14.72 21.10
CA ILE A 105 -3.13 -14.37 22.38
C ILE A 105 -3.36 -15.63 23.21
N ASP A 106 -3.15 -15.48 24.52
CA ASP A 106 -3.41 -16.52 25.50
C ASP A 106 -4.84 -16.40 26.03
N LEU A 107 -5.65 -17.42 25.80
CA LEU A 107 -7.01 -17.51 26.35
C LEU A 107 -7.03 -18.48 27.54
N TYR A 108 -7.54 -17.99 28.65
CA TYR A 108 -7.80 -18.77 29.85
C TYR A 108 -9.29 -19.01 29.97
N ASN A 109 -9.74 -20.24 29.75
CA ASN A 109 -11.09 -20.65 30.04
C ASN A 109 -11.14 -21.34 31.39
N THR A 110 -11.88 -20.75 32.33
CA THR A 110 -12.18 -21.39 33.61
C THR A 110 -13.55 -22.07 33.52
N SER A 111 -13.61 -23.38 33.65
CA SER A 111 -14.86 -24.12 33.81
C SER A 111 -15.13 -24.40 35.28
N ASP A 112 -16.19 -23.84 35.84
CA ASP A 112 -16.69 -24.11 37.17
C ASP A 112 -17.90 -25.07 37.07
N THR A 113 -17.70 -26.35 37.38
CA THR A 113 -18.79 -27.33 37.37
C THR A 113 -19.41 -27.40 38.76
N ARG A 114 -20.63 -26.86 38.90
CA ARG A 114 -21.44 -26.94 40.14
C ARG A 114 -22.13 -28.29 40.22
N GLY A 115 -21.41 -29.30 40.71
CA GLY A 115 -21.94 -30.61 41.02
C GLY A 115 -21.48 -31.03 42.43
N SER A 116 -21.92 -32.23 42.92
CA SER A 116 -21.56 -32.74 44.27
C SER A 116 -20.04 -32.98 44.48
N GLN A 117 -19.25 -32.91 43.42
CA GLN A 117 -17.77 -32.76 43.45
C GLN A 117 -17.42 -31.52 42.63
N ARG A 118 -16.86 -30.48 43.27
CA ARG A 118 -16.34 -29.30 42.62
C ARG A 118 -15.04 -29.65 41.92
N SER A 119 -15.01 -29.53 40.59
CA SER A 119 -13.81 -29.64 39.77
C SER A 119 -13.49 -28.29 39.16
N TYR A 120 -12.30 -27.76 39.41
CA TYR A 120 -11.75 -26.57 38.76
C TYR A 120 -10.85 -27.04 37.63
N GLY A 121 -11.28 -26.76 36.39
CA GLY A 121 -10.45 -26.97 35.20
C GLY A 121 -10.00 -25.62 34.63
N MET A 122 -8.69 -25.42 34.56
CA MET A 122 -8.13 -24.28 33.81
C MET A 122 -7.65 -24.80 32.46
N ASN A 123 -8.31 -24.36 31.38
CA ASN A 123 -7.92 -24.74 30.03
C ASN A 123 -7.19 -23.55 29.40
N TYR A 124 -5.91 -23.80 29.05
CA TYR A 124 -5.04 -22.82 28.41
C TYR A 124 -5.02 -23.06 26.91
N GLN A 125 -5.43 -22.05 26.11
CA GLN A 125 -5.41 -22.12 24.66
C GLN A 125 -4.68 -20.91 24.07
N LYS A 126 -3.80 -21.18 23.10
CA LYS A 126 -3.18 -20.14 22.28
C LYS A 126 -3.97 -19.97 20.99
N ILE A 127 -4.47 -18.77 20.75
CA ILE A 127 -5.24 -18.45 19.55
C ILE A 127 -4.55 -17.32 18.78
N GLY A 128 -4.51 -17.47 17.43
CA GLY A 128 -4.04 -16.41 16.56
C GLY A 128 -5.15 -15.36 16.36
N LYS A 129 -4.96 -14.14 16.85
CA LYS A 129 -5.82 -12.99 16.60
C LYS A 129 -5.20 -12.12 15.51
N GLU A 130 -5.98 -11.65 14.54
CA GLU A 130 -5.52 -10.66 13.57
C GLU A 130 -5.04 -9.39 14.28
N LEU A 131 -3.90 -8.83 13.85
CA LEU A 131 -3.37 -7.57 14.40
C LEU A 131 -4.36 -6.43 14.22
N MET A 132 -5.01 -6.37 13.04
CA MET A 132 -6.17 -5.53 12.77
C MET A 132 -7.10 -6.33 11.87
N SER A 133 -8.35 -6.47 12.27
CA SER A 133 -9.38 -7.10 11.46
C SER A 133 -9.86 -6.18 10.33
N GLN A 134 -10.55 -6.74 9.33
CA GLN A 134 -11.06 -5.96 8.19
C GLN A 134 -12.01 -4.84 8.62
N ASP A 135 -12.81 -5.07 9.63
CA ASP A 135 -13.74 -4.10 10.21
C ASP A 135 -12.99 -2.99 10.96
N GLU A 136 -11.95 -3.29 11.71
CA GLU A 136 -11.09 -2.30 12.36
C GLU A 136 -10.36 -1.42 11.34
N ILE A 137 -9.86 -2.01 10.25
CA ILE A 137 -9.22 -1.27 9.15
C ILE A 137 -10.24 -0.38 8.42
N ALA A 138 -11.48 -0.86 8.23
CA ALA A 138 -12.54 -0.10 7.55
C ALA A 138 -12.98 1.17 8.31
N VAL A 139 -12.87 1.16 9.65
CA VAL A 139 -13.20 2.30 10.52
C VAL A 139 -11.98 3.07 11.02
N MET A 140 -10.80 2.78 10.44
CA MET A 140 -9.56 3.47 10.78
C MET A 140 -9.72 4.99 10.66
N ASP A 141 -9.21 5.72 11.66
CA ASP A 141 -9.23 7.18 11.68
C ASP A 141 -8.67 7.79 10.38
N GLY A 142 -9.34 8.79 9.85
CA GLY A 142 -8.99 9.45 8.59
C GLY A 142 -7.60 10.11 8.58
N GLY A 143 -7.04 10.42 9.74
CA GLY A 143 -5.67 10.93 9.90
C GLY A 143 -4.59 9.85 10.00
N LYS A 144 -4.96 8.56 9.96
CA LYS A 144 -4.05 7.42 10.06
C LYS A 144 -3.77 6.77 8.71
N CYS A 145 -2.66 6.06 8.64
CA CYS A 145 -2.27 5.25 7.49
C CYS A 145 -1.52 3.99 7.93
N ILE A 146 -1.52 2.98 7.06
CA ILE A 146 -0.72 1.78 7.21
C ILE A 146 0.36 1.80 6.13
N LEU A 147 1.62 1.77 6.54
CA LEU A 147 2.78 1.74 5.66
C LEU A 147 3.43 0.37 5.76
N GLN A 148 3.58 -0.28 4.62
CA GLN A 148 4.33 -1.52 4.47
C GLN A 148 5.54 -1.27 3.59
N VAL A 149 6.70 -1.73 4.05
CA VAL A 149 7.96 -1.68 3.30
C VAL A 149 8.56 -3.07 3.31
N ARG A 150 9.07 -3.54 2.16
CA ARG A 150 9.69 -4.85 2.04
C ARG A 150 10.81 -5.02 3.08
N GLY A 151 10.78 -6.14 3.81
CA GLY A 151 11.83 -6.51 4.77
C GLY A 151 11.67 -5.93 6.17
N VAL A 152 10.63 -5.12 6.43
CA VAL A 152 10.32 -4.59 7.76
C VAL A 152 8.86 -4.84 8.13
N ARG A 153 8.56 -4.81 9.43
CA ARG A 153 7.18 -4.94 9.91
C ARG A 153 6.35 -3.72 9.47
N PRO A 154 5.04 -3.90 9.22
CA PRO A 154 4.17 -2.79 8.89
C PRO A 154 4.14 -1.71 9.98
N PHE A 155 3.96 -0.47 9.55
CA PHE A 155 3.84 0.69 10.45
C PHE A 155 2.41 1.20 10.44
N PHE A 156 1.84 1.43 11.63
CA PHE A 156 0.63 2.21 11.80
C PHE A 156 1.02 3.63 12.18
N SER A 157 0.74 4.60 11.32
CA SER A 157 1.27 5.96 11.42
C SER A 157 0.22 7.03 11.17
N ASN A 158 0.58 8.27 11.44
CA ASN A 158 -0.23 9.42 11.05
C ASN A 158 0.05 9.81 9.61
N LYS A 159 -0.98 10.24 8.89
CA LYS A 159 -0.81 10.92 7.60
C LYS A 159 -0.04 12.22 7.79
N TYR A 160 0.73 12.57 6.78
CA TYR A 160 1.43 13.86 6.78
C TYR A 160 0.42 15.00 6.68
N ASP A 161 0.58 15.99 7.54
CA ASP A 161 -0.21 17.22 7.48
C ASP A 161 0.39 18.15 6.42
N ILE A 162 -0.30 18.24 5.27
CA ILE A 162 0.17 19.03 4.13
C ILE A 162 0.35 20.52 4.47
N CYS A 163 -0.42 21.05 5.44
CA CYS A 163 -0.29 22.45 5.86
C CYS A 163 1.10 22.76 6.45
N LYS A 164 1.82 21.74 6.92
CA LYS A 164 3.19 21.87 7.43
C LYS A 164 4.26 21.82 6.35
N HIS A 165 3.89 21.53 5.11
CA HIS A 165 4.87 21.47 4.02
C HIS A 165 5.33 22.88 3.63
N LYS A 166 6.65 23.07 3.47
CA LYS A 166 7.24 24.39 3.13
C LYS A 166 6.65 25.05 1.89
N ASN A 167 6.15 24.26 0.95
CA ASN A 167 5.58 24.72 -0.30
C ASN A 167 4.04 24.86 -0.24
N TYR A 168 3.39 24.60 0.90
CA TYR A 168 1.94 24.72 1.05
C TYR A 168 1.43 26.10 0.63
N LYS A 169 2.22 27.15 0.91
CA LYS A 169 1.92 28.54 0.54
C LYS A 169 1.75 28.79 -0.97
N TYR A 170 2.17 27.86 -1.83
CA TYR A 170 2.04 27.95 -3.30
C TYR A 170 0.80 27.21 -3.82
N LEU A 171 0.04 26.55 -2.98
CA LEU A 171 -1.18 25.84 -3.37
C LEU A 171 -2.37 26.81 -3.40
N SER A 172 -3.34 26.51 -4.26
CA SER A 172 -4.62 27.22 -4.32
C SER A 172 -5.43 27.12 -3.02
N ASP A 173 -5.24 26.05 -2.25
CA ASP A 173 -5.84 25.87 -0.93
C ASP A 173 -5.33 26.87 0.12
N TYR A 174 -4.12 27.38 -0.07
CA TYR A 174 -3.56 28.44 0.79
C TYR A 174 -4.01 29.84 0.34
N ASP A 175 -3.91 30.13 -0.96
CA ASP A 175 -4.34 31.41 -1.56
C ASP A 175 -4.92 31.14 -2.96
N LYS A 176 -6.17 31.61 -3.17
CA LYS A 176 -6.85 31.48 -4.48
C LYS A 176 -6.08 32.12 -5.64
N LYS A 177 -5.17 33.06 -5.36
CA LYS A 177 -4.27 33.62 -6.40
C LYS A 177 -3.29 32.63 -6.99
N ASN A 178 -3.10 31.48 -6.34
CA ASN A 178 -2.23 30.41 -6.82
C ASN A 178 -2.95 29.44 -7.77
N ILE A 179 -4.20 29.71 -8.11
CA ILE A 179 -4.91 28.92 -9.14
C ILE A 179 -4.21 29.16 -10.48
N PHE A 180 -3.87 28.06 -11.15
CA PHE A 180 -3.35 28.10 -12.50
C PHE A 180 -4.53 28.25 -13.47
N ASP A 181 -4.52 29.28 -14.32
CA ASP A 181 -5.49 29.53 -15.37
C ASP A 181 -5.16 28.72 -16.63
#